data_16f8f8840fd5944c0a75f85bdbebcd4c
#
_entry.id   16f8f8840fd5944c0a75f85bdbebcd4c
#
_cell.length_a   1.000
_cell.length_b   1.000
_cell.length_c   1.000
_cell.angle_alpha   90.00
_cell.angle_beta   90.00
_cell.angle_gamma   90.00
#
_symmetry.space_group_name_H-M   'P 1'
#
loop_
_entity.id
_entity.type
_entity.pdbx_description
1 polymer ?
#
loop_
_entity_poly.entity_id
_entity_poly.type
_entity_poly.pdbx_seq_one_letter_code
_entity_poly.pdbx_strand_id
1 'polypeptide(L)'
;RDLHLSLRRQRQMCIRDRVFIILVGAAMLTSAFRAFGGEELVTEFLTSLPGGFWTQFIVVMAVIFILGFFLDFIEIAVVVVPIIAPILLAQTDANVTAVWLGVMIGVNMQTSFLTPPFGFSLFYLRGVAPKIVSTIQIWRGAIAFIILQLVGLSIVGYYPTLVNYLPYRTY
;
A
#
# COMPACT_ATOMS: atom_id res chain seq x y z
N ARG A 1 17.87 -12.69 -34.54
CA ARG A 1 16.52 -12.18 -34.24
C ARG A 1 15.79 -13.04 -33.20
N ASP A 2 15.97 -14.37 -33.24
CA ASP A 2 15.32 -15.32 -32.32
C ASP A 2 15.94 -15.35 -30.92
N LEU A 3 17.23 -15.04 -30.80
CA LEU A 3 17.94 -15.01 -29.51
C LEU A 3 17.39 -13.92 -28.57
N HIS A 4 17.00 -12.77 -29.11
CA HIS A 4 16.39 -11.68 -28.33
C HIS A 4 14.98 -12.00 -27.85
N LEU A 5 14.24 -12.82 -28.57
CA LEU A 5 12.89 -13.26 -28.20
C LEU A 5 12.96 -14.30 -27.06
N SER A 6 13.95 -15.21 -27.11
CA SER A 6 14.16 -16.20 -26.04
C SER A 6 14.59 -15.56 -24.73
N LEU A 7 15.50 -14.57 -24.77
CA LEU A 7 15.93 -13.80 -23.60
C LEU A 7 14.81 -12.96 -22.99
N ARG A 8 13.94 -12.36 -23.81
CA ARG A 8 12.76 -11.65 -23.33
C ARG A 8 11.77 -12.60 -22.67
N ARG A 9 11.55 -13.78 -23.23
CA ARG A 9 10.68 -14.82 -22.67
C ARG A 9 11.21 -15.35 -21.34
N GLN A 10 12.51 -15.60 -21.23
CA GLN A 10 13.16 -16.00 -19.98
C GLN A 10 13.06 -14.92 -18.91
N ARG A 11 13.25 -13.65 -19.26
CA ARG A 11 13.07 -12.54 -18.31
C ARG A 11 11.65 -12.42 -17.79
N GLN A 12 10.66 -12.59 -18.65
CA GLN A 12 9.26 -12.56 -18.24
C GLN A 12 8.89 -13.76 -17.35
N MET A 13 9.42 -14.94 -17.61
CA MET A 13 9.25 -16.10 -16.72
C MET A 13 9.88 -15.84 -15.34
N CYS A 14 11.10 -15.35 -15.27
CA CYS A 14 11.77 -15.06 -14.00
C CYS A 14 11.03 -14.01 -13.14
N ILE A 15 10.43 -12.99 -13.74
CA ILE A 15 9.63 -12.00 -13.01
C ILE A 15 8.34 -12.63 -12.49
N ARG A 16 7.67 -13.43 -13.30
CA ARG A 16 6.42 -14.12 -12.94
C ARG A 16 6.66 -15.13 -11.81
N ASP A 17 7.74 -15.89 -11.87
CA ASP A 17 8.11 -16.87 -10.85
C ASP A 17 8.45 -16.20 -9.50
N ARG A 18 9.13 -15.07 -9.51
CA ARG A 18 9.42 -14.30 -8.30
C ARG A 18 8.13 -13.83 -7.61
N VAL A 19 7.21 -13.25 -8.36
CA VAL A 19 5.93 -12.78 -7.80
C VAL A 19 5.14 -13.94 -7.21
N PHE A 20 5.11 -15.08 -7.89
CA PHE A 20 4.41 -16.27 -7.41
C PHE A 20 5.01 -16.83 -6.11
N ILE A 21 6.32 -16.90 -6.00
CA ILE A 21 7.02 -17.36 -4.77
C ILE A 21 6.73 -16.40 -3.61
N ILE A 22 6.74 -15.09 -3.85
CA ILE A 22 6.39 -14.07 -2.84
C ILE A 22 4.95 -14.25 -2.37
N LEU A 23 4.00 -14.47 -3.28
CA LEU A 23 2.59 -14.70 -2.94
C LEU A 23 2.39 -15.97 -2.10
N VAL A 24 3.07 -17.07 -2.45
CA VAL A 24 3.02 -18.31 -1.66
C VAL A 24 3.64 -18.10 -0.28
N GLY A 25 4.79 -17.45 -0.19
CA GLY A 25 5.43 -17.11 1.07
C GLY A 25 4.55 -16.20 1.95
N ALA A 26 3.92 -15.20 1.36
CA ALA A 26 2.99 -14.30 2.03
C ALA A 26 1.75 -15.04 2.56
N ALA A 27 1.17 -15.97 1.78
CA ALA A 27 0.05 -16.79 2.21
C ALA A 27 0.41 -17.70 3.39
N MET A 28 1.59 -18.31 3.35
CA MET A 28 2.11 -19.13 4.46
C MET A 28 2.32 -18.29 5.71
N LEU A 29 2.94 -17.11 5.58
CA LEU A 29 3.17 -16.19 6.70
C LEU A 29 1.84 -15.73 7.33
N THR A 30 0.88 -15.34 6.52
CA THR A 30 -0.46 -14.90 6.99
C THR A 30 -1.17 -16.05 7.70
N SER A 31 -1.13 -17.26 7.16
CA SER A 31 -1.72 -18.45 7.80
C SER A 31 -1.05 -18.76 9.14
N ALA A 32 0.28 -18.72 9.20
CA ALA A 32 1.02 -18.93 10.44
C ALA A 32 0.69 -17.83 11.47
N PHE A 33 0.68 -16.57 11.05
CA PHE A 33 0.34 -15.43 11.91
C PHE A 33 -1.05 -15.59 12.55
N ARG A 34 -2.06 -16.00 11.75
CA ARG A 34 -3.42 -16.30 12.25
C ARG A 34 -3.43 -17.49 13.21
N ALA A 35 -2.73 -18.56 12.87
CA ALA A 35 -2.65 -19.76 13.71
C ALA A 35 -2.02 -19.49 15.09
N PHE A 36 -1.11 -18.53 15.18
CA PHE A 36 -0.49 -18.09 16.45
C PHE A 36 -1.31 -17.02 17.19
N GLY A 37 -2.53 -16.71 16.75
CA GLY A 37 -3.37 -15.70 17.41
C GLY A 37 -2.93 -14.26 17.15
N GLY A 38 -2.13 -14.02 16.12
CA GLY A 38 -1.66 -12.67 15.78
C GLY A 38 -2.78 -11.71 15.38
N GLU A 39 -3.86 -12.22 14.81
CA GLU A 39 -5.05 -11.43 14.47
C GLU A 39 -5.78 -10.92 15.72
N GLU A 40 -5.87 -11.75 16.77
CA GLU A 40 -6.45 -11.37 18.06
C GLU A 40 -5.61 -10.29 18.75
N LEU A 41 -4.28 -10.43 18.71
CA LEU A 41 -3.33 -9.47 19.29
C LEU A 41 -3.42 -8.09 18.61
N VAL A 42 -3.51 -8.06 17.28
CA VAL A 42 -3.70 -6.81 16.52
C VAL A 42 -5.07 -6.19 16.82
N THR A 43 -6.10 -7.02 16.90
CA THR A 43 -7.47 -6.56 17.22
C THR A 43 -7.53 -5.96 18.62
N GLU A 44 -6.97 -6.63 19.62
CA GLU A 44 -6.91 -6.15 20.99
C GLU A 44 -6.13 -4.83 21.08
N PHE A 45 -4.98 -4.75 20.42
CA PHE A 45 -4.20 -3.52 20.35
C PHE A 45 -4.99 -2.36 19.72
N LEU A 46 -5.64 -2.59 18.58
CA LEU A 46 -6.39 -1.55 17.88
C LEU A 46 -7.63 -1.13 18.68
N THR A 47 -8.36 -2.08 19.29
CA THR A 47 -9.56 -1.78 20.08
C THR A 47 -9.25 -1.12 21.41
N SER A 48 -8.05 -1.31 21.96
CA SER A 48 -7.59 -0.64 23.18
C SER A 48 -7.28 0.84 22.98
N LEU A 49 -7.15 1.31 21.72
CA LEU A 49 -6.86 2.71 21.41
C LEU A 49 -8.07 3.60 21.73
N PRO A 50 -7.89 4.64 22.57
CA PRO A 50 -8.95 5.61 22.83
C PRO A 50 -9.19 6.48 21.60
N GLY A 51 -10.47 6.77 21.26
CA GLY A 51 -10.82 7.69 20.17
C GLY A 51 -11.61 7.07 19.01
N GLY A 52 -12.00 5.78 19.12
CA GLY A 52 -12.89 5.13 18.15
C GLY A 52 -12.24 4.88 16.78
N PHE A 53 -13.08 4.67 15.75
CA PHE A 53 -12.68 4.31 14.40
C PHE A 53 -11.57 5.22 13.82
N TRP A 54 -11.70 6.53 13.93
CA TRP A 54 -10.76 7.47 13.31
C TRP A 54 -9.35 7.36 13.86
N THR A 55 -9.20 7.15 15.18
CA THR A 55 -7.88 6.95 15.78
C THR A 55 -7.24 5.67 15.30
N GLN A 56 -7.98 4.58 15.27
CA GLN A 56 -7.51 3.29 14.76
C GLN A 56 -7.14 3.39 13.29
N PHE A 57 -7.96 4.04 12.48
CA PHE A 57 -7.70 4.26 11.07
C PHE A 57 -6.40 5.05 10.85
N ILE A 58 -6.18 6.15 11.57
CA ILE A 58 -4.96 6.97 11.45
C ILE A 58 -3.73 6.16 11.86
N VAL A 59 -3.79 5.39 12.94
CA VAL A 59 -2.69 4.54 13.40
C VAL A 59 -2.36 3.48 12.35
N VAL A 60 -3.37 2.81 11.81
CA VAL A 60 -3.20 1.82 10.74
C VAL A 60 -2.57 2.45 9.50
N MET A 61 -3.05 3.61 9.08
CA MET A 61 -2.50 4.33 7.92
C MET A 61 -1.05 4.75 8.15
N ALA A 62 -0.70 5.18 9.36
CA ALA A 62 0.68 5.49 9.73
C ALA A 62 1.59 4.25 9.72
N VAL A 63 1.11 3.13 10.23
CA VAL A 63 1.86 1.85 10.19
C VAL A 63 2.08 1.40 8.76
N ILE A 64 1.05 1.39 7.91
CA ILE A 64 1.18 1.03 6.48
C ILE A 64 2.15 1.98 5.78
N PHE A 65 2.10 3.27 6.07
CA PHE A 65 3.02 4.26 5.51
C PHE A 65 4.48 3.95 5.86
N ILE A 66 4.75 3.62 7.12
CA ILE A 66 6.10 3.24 7.59
C ILE A 66 6.54 1.91 6.97
N LEU A 67 5.66 0.91 6.94
CA LEU A 67 5.96 -0.38 6.31
C LEU A 67 6.26 -0.22 4.82
N GLY A 68 5.59 0.69 4.13
CA GLY A 68 5.81 0.97 2.71
C GLY A 68 7.21 1.51 2.37
N PHE A 69 8.02 1.89 3.35
CA PHE A 69 9.43 2.20 3.13
C PHE A 69 10.30 0.95 2.97
N PHE A 70 9.90 -0.16 3.57
CA PHE A 70 10.69 -1.39 3.66
C PHE A 70 10.11 -2.54 2.85
N LEU A 71 8.79 -2.62 2.78
CA LEU A 71 8.05 -3.69 2.11
C LEU A 71 7.58 -3.22 0.73
N ASP A 72 7.49 -4.16 -0.20
CA ASP A 72 6.87 -3.91 -1.50
C ASP A 72 5.35 -3.81 -1.37
N PHE A 73 4.72 -3.09 -2.31
CA PHE A 73 3.25 -2.92 -2.31
C PHE A 73 2.50 -4.25 -2.38
N ILE A 74 3.05 -5.26 -3.07
CA ILE A 74 2.46 -6.60 -3.14
C ILE A 74 2.45 -7.26 -1.76
N GLU A 75 3.54 -7.15 -1.00
CA GLU A 75 3.64 -7.70 0.35
C GLU A 75 2.64 -7.04 1.29
N ILE A 76 2.52 -5.72 1.25
CA ILE A 76 1.53 -4.99 2.06
C ILE A 76 0.11 -5.40 1.67
N ALA A 77 -0.20 -5.45 0.37
CA ALA A 77 -1.53 -5.77 -0.12
C ALA A 77 -1.97 -7.21 0.21
N VAL A 78 -1.03 -8.17 0.22
CA VAL A 78 -1.34 -9.59 0.43
C VAL A 78 -1.24 -10.03 1.89
N VAL A 79 -0.36 -9.40 2.68
CA VAL A 79 -0.14 -9.77 4.09
C VAL A 79 -0.88 -8.82 5.03
N VAL A 80 -0.63 -7.52 4.92
CA VAL A 80 -1.09 -6.52 5.90
C VAL A 80 -2.59 -6.21 5.73
N VAL A 81 -3.03 -5.96 4.50
CA VAL A 81 -4.42 -5.58 4.22
C VAL A 81 -5.43 -6.65 4.64
N PRO A 82 -5.24 -7.96 4.36
CA PRO A 82 -6.20 -8.99 4.80
C PRO A 82 -6.32 -9.14 6.31
N ILE A 83 -5.30 -8.73 7.07
CA ILE A 83 -5.34 -8.75 8.54
C ILE A 83 -6.10 -7.54 9.07
N ILE A 84 -5.85 -6.36 8.52
CA ILE A 84 -6.35 -5.09 9.05
C ILE A 84 -7.74 -4.73 8.53
N ALA A 85 -8.05 -5.03 7.25
CA ALA A 85 -9.30 -4.64 6.64
C ALA A 85 -10.54 -5.22 7.35
N PRO A 86 -10.59 -6.50 7.76
CA PRO A 86 -11.73 -7.03 8.51
C PRO A 86 -11.95 -6.31 9.84
N ILE A 87 -10.88 -5.94 10.54
CA ILE A 87 -10.92 -5.27 11.84
C ILE A 87 -11.53 -3.87 11.70
N LEU A 88 -11.08 -3.11 10.70
CA LEU A 88 -11.61 -1.76 10.45
C LEU A 88 -13.05 -1.77 9.90
N LEU A 89 -13.38 -2.75 9.06
CA LEU A 89 -14.71 -2.86 8.48
C LEU A 89 -15.75 -3.44 9.44
N ALA A 90 -15.35 -4.13 10.50
CA ALA A 90 -16.23 -4.62 11.55
C ALA A 90 -16.81 -3.51 12.43
N GLN A 91 -16.21 -2.32 12.39
CA GLN A 91 -16.70 -1.16 13.14
C GLN A 91 -17.80 -0.44 12.36
N THR A 92 -19.03 -0.61 12.81
CA THR A 92 -20.23 -0.08 12.17
C THR A 92 -20.47 1.43 12.35
N ASP A 93 -19.69 2.08 13.19
CA ASP A 93 -19.86 3.50 13.54
C ASP A 93 -19.43 4.48 12.45
N ALA A 94 -18.62 4.04 11.50
CA ALA A 94 -18.26 4.84 10.35
C ALA A 94 -18.92 4.24 9.10
N ASN A 95 -19.68 5.02 8.34
CA ASN A 95 -20.23 4.62 7.03
C ASN A 95 -19.08 4.38 5.99
N VAL A 96 -18.14 3.52 6.37
CA VAL A 96 -16.92 3.22 5.63
C VAL A 96 -17.15 1.97 4.81
N THR A 97 -16.99 2.08 3.50
CA THR A 97 -17.09 0.95 2.58
C THR A 97 -15.72 0.33 2.35
N ALA A 98 -15.69 -0.96 2.00
CA ALA A 98 -14.47 -1.66 1.62
C ALA A 98 -13.76 -0.98 0.42
N VAL A 99 -14.54 -0.38 -0.49
CA VAL A 99 -14.00 0.35 -1.66
C VAL A 99 -13.26 1.61 -1.20
N TRP A 100 -13.85 2.40 -0.31
CA TRP A 100 -13.21 3.59 0.24
C TRP A 100 -11.93 3.23 1.00
N LEU A 101 -11.97 2.20 1.85
CA LEU A 101 -10.80 1.73 2.57
C LEU A 101 -9.67 1.29 1.63
N GLY A 102 -10.01 0.53 0.60
CA GLY A 102 -9.05 0.10 -0.42
C GLY A 102 -8.37 1.26 -1.16
N VAL A 103 -9.15 2.28 -1.53
CA VAL A 103 -8.59 3.49 -2.18
C VAL A 103 -7.69 4.26 -1.23
N MET A 104 -8.09 4.44 0.03
CA MET A 104 -7.28 5.13 1.05
C MET A 104 -5.94 4.41 1.28
N ILE A 105 -5.95 3.10 1.44
CA ILE A 105 -4.73 2.29 1.59
C ILE A 105 -3.87 2.39 0.32
N GLY A 106 -4.46 2.28 -0.87
CA GLY A 106 -3.73 2.36 -2.14
C GLY A 106 -3.00 3.68 -2.33
N VAL A 107 -3.67 4.82 -2.09
CA VAL A 107 -3.06 6.15 -2.18
C VAL A 107 -1.98 6.34 -1.10
N ASN A 108 -2.20 5.82 0.11
CA ASN A 108 -1.22 5.87 1.18
C ASN A 108 0.06 5.10 0.84
N MET A 109 -0.07 3.87 0.33
CA MET A 109 1.07 3.09 -0.14
C MET A 109 1.82 3.82 -1.26
N GLN A 110 1.10 4.38 -2.24
CA GLN A 110 1.71 5.14 -3.33
C GLN A 110 2.50 6.34 -2.80
N THR A 111 2.01 7.01 -1.77
CA THR A 111 2.70 8.14 -1.13
C THR A 111 3.99 7.70 -0.44
N SER A 112 3.99 6.55 0.24
CA SER A 112 5.20 6.02 0.88
C SER A 112 6.29 5.66 -0.11
N PHE A 113 5.93 5.12 -1.30
CA PHE A 113 6.90 4.82 -2.37
C PHE A 113 7.57 6.06 -2.98
N LEU A 114 6.92 7.22 -2.92
CA LEU A 114 7.50 8.47 -3.40
C LEU A 114 8.31 9.20 -2.32
N THR A 115 8.12 8.85 -1.05
CA THR A 115 8.71 9.60 0.06
C THR A 115 10.19 9.22 0.27
N PRO A 116 11.13 10.19 0.24
CA PRO A 116 12.50 9.94 0.67
C PRO A 116 12.52 9.54 2.16
N PRO A 117 13.47 8.71 2.64
CA PRO A 117 14.74 8.33 2.02
C PRO A 117 14.73 7.03 1.22
N PHE A 118 13.71 6.18 1.36
CA PHE A 118 13.70 4.83 0.79
C PHE A 118 12.76 4.66 -0.41
N GLY A 119 12.20 5.74 -0.97
CA GLY A 119 11.27 5.68 -2.10
C GLY A 119 11.79 4.83 -3.26
N PHE A 120 11.32 3.60 -3.37
CA PHE A 120 11.72 2.66 -4.43
C PHE A 120 11.57 3.26 -5.82
N SER A 121 10.52 4.03 -6.05
CA SER A 121 10.28 4.73 -7.33
C SER A 121 11.40 5.70 -7.66
N LEU A 122 11.96 6.40 -6.67
CA LEU A 122 13.03 7.36 -6.84
C LEU A 122 14.36 6.65 -7.15
N PHE A 123 14.59 5.46 -6.60
CA PHE A 123 15.76 4.64 -6.95
C PHE A 123 15.70 4.17 -8.41
N TYR A 124 14.56 3.70 -8.88
CA TYR A 124 14.39 3.32 -10.28
C TYR A 124 14.56 4.52 -11.21
N LEU A 125 13.99 5.66 -10.86
CA LEU A 125 14.15 6.90 -11.62
C LEU A 125 15.63 7.33 -11.67
N ARG A 126 16.36 7.20 -10.57
CA ARG A 126 17.80 7.50 -10.53
C ARG A 126 18.60 6.58 -11.44
N GLY A 127 18.24 5.31 -11.56
CA GLY A 127 18.90 4.33 -12.43
C GLY A 127 18.77 4.64 -13.91
N VAL A 128 17.69 5.33 -14.32
CA VAL A 128 17.38 5.66 -15.73
C VAL A 128 17.69 7.12 -16.06
N ALA A 129 17.74 7.99 -15.05
CA ALA A 129 17.96 9.43 -15.25
C ALA A 129 19.37 9.72 -15.80
N PRO A 130 19.52 10.70 -16.70
CA PRO A 130 20.81 11.14 -17.19
C PRO A 130 21.73 11.57 -16.05
N LYS A 131 23.05 11.37 -16.23
CA LYS A 131 24.07 11.69 -15.20
C LYS A 131 24.08 13.18 -14.77
N ILE A 132 23.52 14.06 -15.59
CA ILE A 132 23.41 15.51 -15.35
C ILE A 132 22.40 15.79 -14.21
N VAL A 133 21.39 14.94 -14.02
CA VAL A 133 20.37 15.13 -12.99
C VAL A 133 20.86 14.62 -11.65
N SER A 134 20.96 15.50 -10.66
CA SER A 134 21.35 15.12 -9.30
C SER A 134 20.21 14.45 -8.55
N THR A 135 20.54 13.57 -7.58
CA THR A 135 19.55 12.90 -6.72
C THR A 135 18.68 13.90 -5.96
N ILE A 136 19.27 15.02 -5.55
CA ILE A 136 18.55 16.09 -4.82
C ILE A 136 17.48 16.75 -5.71
N GLN A 137 17.75 16.92 -7.01
CA GLN A 137 16.76 17.47 -7.95
C GLN A 137 15.58 16.52 -8.13
N ILE A 138 15.83 15.21 -8.20
CA ILE A 138 14.78 14.19 -8.26
C ILE A 138 13.90 14.24 -6.99
N TRP A 139 14.52 14.34 -5.82
CA TRP A 139 13.80 14.42 -4.54
C TRP A 139 12.97 15.70 -4.42
N ARG A 140 13.51 16.84 -4.83
CA ARG A 140 12.75 18.11 -4.84
C ARG A 140 11.56 18.05 -5.79
N GLY A 141 11.72 17.41 -6.95
CA GLY A 141 10.59 17.17 -7.86
C GLY A 141 9.52 16.27 -7.25
N ALA A 142 9.90 15.23 -6.52
CA ALA A 142 8.98 14.31 -5.87
C ALA A 142 8.13 14.97 -4.78
N ILE A 143 8.66 15.97 -4.05
CA ILE A 143 7.94 16.65 -2.96
C ILE A 143 6.60 17.23 -3.43
N ALA A 144 6.56 17.85 -4.62
CA ALA A 144 5.33 18.42 -5.17
C ALA A 144 4.25 17.35 -5.38
N PHE A 145 4.64 16.17 -5.85
CA PHE A 145 3.72 15.04 -6.04
C PHE A 145 3.27 14.43 -4.72
N ILE A 146 4.16 14.35 -3.72
CA ILE A 146 3.81 13.89 -2.37
C ILE A 146 2.74 14.80 -1.76
N ILE A 147 2.92 16.12 -1.85
CA ILE A 147 1.94 17.09 -1.35
C ILE A 147 0.59 16.92 -2.07
N LEU A 148 0.61 16.78 -3.39
CA LEU A 148 -0.60 16.55 -4.18
C LEU A 148 -1.32 15.27 -3.76
N GLN A 149 -0.60 14.19 -3.51
CA GLN A 149 -1.18 12.92 -3.02
C GLN A 149 -1.75 13.05 -1.62
N LEU A 150 -1.08 13.74 -0.71
CA LEU A 150 -1.60 14.00 0.63
C LEU A 150 -2.88 14.85 0.61
N VAL A 151 -2.94 15.85 -0.29
CA VAL A 151 -4.17 16.63 -0.53
C VAL A 151 -5.27 15.73 -1.07
N GLY A 152 -4.97 14.88 -2.07
CA GLY A 152 -5.92 13.91 -2.60
C GLY A 152 -6.42 12.93 -1.54
N LEU A 153 -5.52 12.40 -0.72
CA LEU A 153 -5.86 11.52 0.40
C LEU A 153 -6.79 12.20 1.41
N SER A 154 -6.51 13.47 1.73
CA SER A 154 -7.34 14.26 2.65
C SER A 154 -8.73 14.51 2.07
N ILE A 155 -8.83 14.83 0.78
CA ILE A 155 -10.12 15.06 0.09
C ILE A 155 -10.94 13.76 0.09
N VAL A 156 -10.36 12.63 -0.27
CA VAL A 156 -11.04 11.33 -0.27
C VAL A 156 -11.43 10.90 1.14
N GLY A 157 -10.58 11.18 2.12
CA GLY A 157 -10.87 10.92 3.53
C GLY A 157 -12.07 11.72 4.05
N TYR A 158 -12.17 12.99 3.65
CA TYR A 158 -13.25 13.88 4.08
C TYR A 158 -14.57 13.65 3.30
N TYR A 159 -14.47 13.27 2.02
CA TYR A 159 -15.62 13.02 1.15
C TYR A 159 -15.67 11.57 0.65
N PRO A 160 -16.09 10.60 1.49
CA PRO A 160 -16.19 9.18 1.10
C PRO A 160 -17.12 8.94 -0.10
N THR A 161 -18.12 9.83 -0.29
CA THR A 161 -19.07 9.79 -1.40
C THR A 161 -18.42 9.87 -2.77
N LEU A 162 -17.27 10.54 -2.89
CA LEU A 162 -16.54 10.63 -4.16
C LEU A 162 -16.13 9.25 -4.69
N VAL A 163 -15.67 8.38 -3.80
CA VAL A 163 -15.20 7.02 -4.16
C VAL A 163 -16.38 6.06 -4.29
N ASN A 164 -17.39 6.23 -3.43
CA ASN A 164 -18.55 5.34 -3.40
C ASN A 164 -19.58 5.64 -4.50
N TYR A 165 -19.50 6.78 -5.17
CA TYR A 165 -20.47 7.20 -6.19
C TYR A 165 -20.59 6.21 -7.37
N LEU A 166 -19.45 5.75 -7.91
CA LEU A 166 -19.42 4.81 -9.02
C LEU A 166 -19.97 3.42 -8.65
N PRO A 167 -19.50 2.76 -7.57
CA PRO A 167 -20.06 1.49 -7.16
C PRO A 167 -21.56 1.52 -6.87
N TYR A 168 -22.07 2.60 -6.28
CA TYR A 168 -23.52 2.75 -6.02
C TYR A 168 -24.38 2.90 -7.29
N ARG A 169 -23.78 3.30 -8.42
CA ARG A 169 -24.50 3.42 -9.70
C ARG A 169 -24.45 2.16 -10.55
N THR A 170 -23.50 1.26 -10.30
CA THR A 170 -23.26 0.05 -11.10
C THR A 170 -23.86 -1.20 -10.49
N TYR A 171 -24.26 -1.15 -9.26
CA TYR A 171 -25.01 -2.18 -8.51
C TYR A 171 -26.32 -1.57 -7.97
#